data_6cc65358a5e33d8427dce613000ef76d
#
_entry.id   6cc65358a5e33d8427dce613000ef76d
#
_cell.length_a   1.000
_cell.length_b   1.000
_cell.length_c   1.000
_cell.angle_alpha   90.00
_cell.angle_beta   90.00
_cell.angle_gamma   90.00
#
_symmetry.space_group_name_H-M   'P 1'
#
loop_
_entity.id
_entity.type
_entity.pdbx_description
1 polymer ?
#
loop_
_entity_poly.entity_id
_entity_poly.type
_entity_poly.pdbx_seq_one_letter_code
_entity_poly.pdbx_strand_id
1 'polypeptide(L)'
;MNHRIPFVDLAGYALLVAVAASSSSGAEPAAAPALQFPKIEMYGSVVALPTAEERPRGGGKVVFDTTAAAPAGKPNRGLESAARLVNIYELEQMTPDRPKIAVILHFNATAAALTDAAHAKTTAGGVNPNRELVEKLLANGVEVWVCGQSVIRGGHALADVLPGIRVAHSAMIFNLNRQTDGWATLGVH
;
A
#
# COMPACT_ATOMS: atom_id res chain seq x y z
N MET A 1 13.10 98.53 -28.85
CA MET A 1 13.53 97.37 -29.69
C MET A 1 12.90 96.14 -29.08
N ASN A 2 11.79 95.69 -29.73
CA ASN A 2 10.95 94.57 -29.27
C ASN A 2 11.44 93.32 -29.95
N HIS A 3 11.91 92.35 -29.21
CA HIS A 3 12.11 90.97 -29.65
C HIS A 3 10.99 90.08 -29.12
N ARG A 4 10.12 89.71 -30.03
CA ARG A 4 9.12 88.66 -29.79
C ARG A 4 9.77 87.27 -29.99
N ILE A 5 9.63 86.40 -29.02
CA ILE A 5 10.01 84.99 -29.07
C ILE A 5 8.79 84.20 -29.54
N PRO A 6 8.91 83.33 -30.56
CA PRO A 6 7.78 82.52 -31.04
C PRO A 6 7.50 81.35 -30.07
N PHE A 7 6.22 81.11 -29.77
CA PHE A 7 5.68 79.95 -29.10
C PHE A 7 5.84 78.70 -29.99
N VAL A 8 6.48 77.68 -29.43
CA VAL A 8 6.54 76.36 -30.08
C VAL A 8 5.43 75.50 -29.47
N ASP A 9 4.50 75.08 -30.32
CA ASP A 9 3.40 74.19 -30.01
C ASP A 9 3.95 72.77 -29.79
N LEU A 10 3.85 72.26 -28.54
CA LEU A 10 4.14 70.87 -28.21
C LEU A 10 2.87 70.07 -28.44
N ALA A 11 2.76 69.43 -29.61
CA ALA A 11 1.76 68.37 -29.87
C ALA A 11 2.08 67.17 -29.00
N GLY A 12 1.20 66.87 -28.04
CA GLY A 12 1.31 65.73 -27.16
C GLY A 12 1.09 64.40 -27.89
N TYR A 13 2.13 63.58 -27.96
CA TYR A 13 1.98 62.18 -28.36
C TYR A 13 1.49 61.34 -27.14
N ALA A 14 0.22 60.99 -27.13
CA ALA A 14 -0.32 60.02 -26.18
C ALA A 14 0.12 58.61 -26.59
N LEU A 15 1.08 58.05 -25.85
CA LEU A 15 1.51 56.66 -26.03
C LEU A 15 0.49 55.74 -25.34
N LEU A 16 -0.38 55.10 -26.11
CA LEU A 16 -1.28 54.03 -25.62
C LEU A 16 -0.44 52.78 -25.37
N VAL A 17 -0.13 52.50 -24.09
CA VAL A 17 0.42 51.23 -23.69
C VAL A 17 -0.72 50.21 -23.54
N ALA A 18 -0.85 49.34 -24.51
CA ALA A 18 -1.76 48.17 -24.45
C ALA A 18 -1.13 47.14 -23.47
N VAL A 19 -1.65 47.05 -22.25
CA VAL A 19 -1.33 45.95 -21.33
C VAL A 19 -2.07 44.72 -21.81
N ALA A 20 -1.35 43.80 -22.44
CA ALA A 20 -1.84 42.46 -22.74
C ALA A 20 -1.96 41.70 -21.43
N ALA A 21 -3.18 41.50 -20.92
CA ALA A 21 -3.47 40.60 -19.82
C ALA A 21 -3.25 39.17 -20.29
N SER A 22 -2.10 38.59 -19.96
CA SER A 22 -1.85 37.16 -20.12
C SER A 22 -2.73 36.40 -19.11
N SER A 23 -3.86 35.88 -19.59
CA SER A 23 -4.67 34.92 -18.83
C SER A 23 -3.83 33.64 -18.67
N SER A 24 -3.17 33.50 -17.52
CA SER A 24 -2.63 32.21 -17.10
C SER A 24 -3.81 31.26 -16.88
N SER A 25 -4.01 30.37 -17.84
CA SER A 25 -4.89 29.22 -17.68
C SER A 25 -4.30 28.36 -16.57
N GLY A 26 -4.78 28.57 -15.35
CA GLY A 26 -4.50 27.70 -14.22
C GLY A 26 -5.09 26.33 -14.58
N ALA A 27 -4.23 25.35 -14.89
CA ALA A 27 -4.66 23.98 -15.01
C ALA A 27 -5.31 23.59 -13.67
N GLU A 28 -6.60 23.28 -13.71
CA GLU A 28 -7.32 22.73 -12.58
C GLU A 28 -6.57 21.48 -12.10
N PRO A 29 -6.27 21.33 -10.78
CA PRO A 29 -5.55 20.16 -10.31
C PRO A 29 -6.34 18.91 -10.72
N ALA A 30 -5.68 18.01 -11.44
CA ALA A 30 -6.28 16.76 -11.89
C ALA A 30 -6.89 16.04 -10.66
N ALA A 31 -8.15 15.65 -10.77
CA ALA A 31 -8.84 14.91 -9.71
C ALA A 31 -7.99 13.70 -9.30
N ALA A 32 -7.84 13.48 -7.97
CA ALA A 32 -7.09 12.34 -7.47
C ALA A 32 -7.66 11.03 -8.05
N PRO A 33 -6.81 10.10 -8.50
CA PRO A 33 -7.30 8.86 -9.11
C PRO A 33 -8.13 8.05 -8.12
N ALA A 34 -9.23 7.46 -8.59
CA ALA A 34 -10.11 6.64 -7.77
C ALA A 34 -9.38 5.40 -7.25
N LEU A 35 -9.46 5.15 -5.93
CA LEU A 35 -8.97 3.91 -5.32
C LEU A 35 -9.90 2.76 -5.70
N GLN A 36 -9.32 1.63 -6.10
CA GLN A 36 -10.04 0.44 -6.54
C GLN A 36 -9.66 -0.78 -5.69
N PHE A 37 -10.59 -1.72 -5.57
CA PHE A 37 -10.44 -2.99 -4.84
C PHE A 37 -10.95 -4.15 -5.72
N PRO A 38 -10.27 -4.46 -6.84
CA PRO A 38 -10.86 -5.32 -7.87
C PRO A 38 -11.09 -6.77 -7.42
N LYS A 39 -10.38 -7.27 -6.40
CA LYS A 39 -10.49 -8.65 -5.92
C LYS A 39 -10.66 -8.77 -4.41
N ILE A 40 -9.80 -8.10 -3.64
CA ILE A 40 -9.85 -8.06 -2.19
C ILE A 40 -10.56 -6.78 -1.78
N GLU A 41 -11.88 -6.83 -1.61
CA GLU A 41 -12.70 -5.68 -1.24
C GLU A 41 -12.25 -5.06 0.09
N MET A 42 -12.25 -3.74 0.17
CA MET A 42 -11.90 -2.90 1.32
C MET A 42 -10.42 -2.93 1.73
N TYR A 43 -9.59 -3.81 1.16
CA TYR A 43 -8.18 -3.97 1.54
C TYR A 43 -7.27 -3.88 0.34
N GLY A 44 -6.04 -3.34 0.55
CA GLY A 44 -5.04 -3.28 -0.49
C GLY A 44 -5.47 -2.47 -1.71
N SER A 45 -5.98 -1.25 -1.50
CA SER A 45 -6.41 -0.37 -2.60
C SER A 45 -5.32 -0.13 -3.64
N VAL A 46 -5.75 -0.02 -4.89
CA VAL A 46 -4.90 0.22 -6.06
C VAL A 46 -5.45 1.37 -6.92
N VAL A 47 -4.60 1.94 -7.76
CA VAL A 47 -4.98 2.88 -8.81
C VAL A 47 -4.50 2.36 -10.15
N ALA A 48 -5.24 2.65 -11.23
CA ALA A 48 -4.81 2.30 -12.57
C ALA A 48 -3.65 3.20 -13.00
N LEU A 49 -2.57 2.59 -13.49
CA LEU A 49 -1.38 3.28 -13.99
C LEU A 49 -1.05 2.81 -15.41
N PRO A 50 -1.86 3.20 -16.42
CA PRO A 50 -1.73 2.68 -17.79
C PRO A 50 -0.40 3.06 -18.46
N THR A 51 0.25 4.11 -17.99
CA THR A 51 1.52 4.63 -18.53
C THR A 51 2.75 4.20 -17.72
N ALA A 52 2.61 3.32 -16.72
CA ALA A 52 3.74 2.82 -15.95
C ALA A 52 4.69 2.02 -16.86
N GLU A 53 5.98 2.32 -16.80
CA GLU A 53 7.01 1.62 -17.60
C GLU A 53 7.25 0.20 -17.10
N GLU A 54 7.28 0.00 -15.76
CA GLU A 54 7.36 -1.33 -15.15
C GLU A 54 5.96 -1.86 -14.89
N ARG A 55 5.63 -2.99 -15.49
CA ARG A 55 4.31 -3.62 -15.45
C ARG A 55 4.38 -4.98 -14.73
N PRO A 56 3.27 -5.48 -14.16
CA PRO A 56 3.21 -6.83 -13.65
C PRO A 56 3.67 -7.87 -14.70
N ARG A 57 4.42 -8.87 -14.24
CA ARG A 57 4.84 -10.01 -15.05
C ARG A 57 4.27 -11.28 -14.48
N GLY A 58 4.00 -12.24 -15.34
CA GLY A 58 3.46 -13.55 -14.94
C GLY A 58 4.47 -14.38 -14.14
N GLY A 59 3.94 -15.20 -13.24
CA GLY A 59 4.70 -16.18 -12.48
C GLY A 59 5.47 -15.57 -11.29
N GLY A 60 6.41 -16.36 -10.76
CA GLY A 60 7.21 -15.97 -9.60
C GLY A 60 6.59 -16.39 -8.26
N LYS A 61 7.31 -16.07 -7.18
CA LYS A 61 6.95 -16.41 -5.81
C LYS A 61 7.45 -15.29 -4.90
N VAL A 62 6.61 -14.80 -3.98
CA VAL A 62 6.98 -13.71 -3.10
C VAL A 62 6.52 -13.96 -1.66
N VAL A 63 7.39 -13.63 -0.70
CA VAL A 63 7.08 -13.57 0.72
C VAL A 63 7.06 -12.10 1.16
N PHE A 64 5.99 -11.70 1.83
CA PHE A 64 5.97 -10.49 2.64
C PHE A 64 6.44 -10.83 4.06
N ASP A 65 7.68 -10.48 4.37
CA ASP A 65 8.29 -10.69 5.68
C ASP A 65 7.92 -9.52 6.61
N THR A 66 7.06 -9.79 7.60
CA THR A 66 6.32 -8.75 8.31
C THR A 66 6.64 -8.77 9.79
N THR A 67 7.24 -7.68 10.28
CA THR A 67 7.68 -7.53 11.68
C THR A 67 6.89 -6.47 12.46
N ALA A 68 6.41 -5.42 11.78
CA ALA A 68 5.77 -4.29 12.45
C ALA A 68 4.38 -4.64 12.98
N ALA A 69 4.02 -4.07 14.14
CA ALA A 69 2.65 -4.09 14.63
C ALA A 69 1.71 -3.34 13.68
N ALA A 70 0.46 -3.75 13.67
CA ALA A 70 -0.60 -2.95 13.06
C ALA A 70 -0.87 -1.68 13.91
N PRO A 71 -1.18 -0.54 13.30
CA PRO A 71 -1.75 0.58 14.04
C PRO A 71 -3.06 0.17 14.72
N ALA A 72 -3.40 0.79 15.85
CA ALA A 72 -4.59 0.45 16.61
C ALA A 72 -5.85 0.45 15.74
N GLY A 73 -6.61 -0.65 15.76
CA GLY A 73 -7.83 -0.82 15.00
C GLY A 73 -7.66 -0.85 13.46
N LYS A 74 -6.43 -0.99 12.97
CA LYS A 74 -6.14 -1.06 11.53
C LYS A 74 -5.55 -2.43 11.17
N PRO A 75 -5.71 -2.86 9.91
CA PRO A 75 -5.03 -4.06 9.41
C PRO A 75 -3.50 -3.91 9.40
N ASN A 76 -2.82 -5.05 9.47
CA ASN A 76 -1.38 -5.12 9.37
C ASN A 76 -0.91 -4.81 7.95
N ARG A 77 0.16 -4.01 7.83
CA ARG A 77 0.67 -3.55 6.52
C ARG A 77 1.15 -4.69 5.62
N GLY A 78 1.69 -5.78 6.16
CA GLY A 78 2.12 -6.93 5.37
C GLY A 78 0.93 -7.65 4.73
N LEU A 79 -0.15 -7.84 5.48
CA LEU A 79 -1.40 -8.38 4.96
C LEU A 79 -2.03 -7.46 3.91
N GLU A 80 -2.04 -6.15 4.16
CA GLU A 80 -2.49 -5.14 3.21
C GLU A 80 -1.66 -5.12 1.92
N SER A 81 -0.34 -5.31 2.03
CA SER A 81 0.55 -5.39 0.86
C SER A 81 0.27 -6.62 0.02
N ALA A 82 0.00 -7.76 0.65
CA ALA A 82 -0.41 -8.97 -0.06
C ALA A 82 -1.76 -8.78 -0.78
N ALA A 83 -2.73 -8.15 -0.12
CA ALA A 83 -4.02 -7.80 -0.74
C ALA A 83 -3.85 -6.85 -1.94
N ARG A 84 -2.99 -5.85 -1.79
CA ARG A 84 -2.67 -4.91 -2.88
C ARG A 84 -2.05 -5.62 -4.07
N LEU A 85 -1.14 -6.56 -3.85
CA LEU A 85 -0.53 -7.32 -4.93
C LEU A 85 -1.58 -8.16 -5.67
N VAL A 86 -2.50 -8.81 -4.94
CA VAL A 86 -3.65 -9.52 -5.55
C VAL A 86 -4.48 -8.57 -6.40
N ASN A 87 -4.82 -7.39 -5.88
CA ASN A 87 -5.63 -6.41 -6.58
C ASN A 87 -4.93 -5.82 -7.83
N ILE A 88 -3.60 -5.62 -7.79
CA ILE A 88 -2.83 -5.19 -8.97
C ILE A 88 -2.97 -6.21 -10.10
N TYR A 89 -2.77 -7.49 -9.82
CA TYR A 89 -2.87 -8.54 -10.85
C TYR A 89 -4.30 -8.70 -11.39
N GLU A 90 -5.32 -8.51 -10.55
CA GLU A 90 -6.70 -8.50 -11.02
C GLU A 90 -7.00 -7.28 -11.90
N LEU A 91 -6.55 -6.08 -11.49
CA LEU A 91 -6.72 -4.85 -12.27
C LEU A 91 -6.09 -4.96 -13.67
N GLU A 92 -4.92 -5.59 -13.75
CA GLU A 92 -4.18 -5.81 -15.00
C GLU A 92 -4.64 -7.07 -15.77
N GLN A 93 -5.71 -7.74 -15.31
CA GLN A 93 -6.27 -8.97 -15.90
C GLN A 93 -5.26 -10.13 -16.00
N MET A 94 -4.32 -10.19 -15.06
CA MET A 94 -3.24 -11.18 -15.00
C MET A 94 -3.41 -12.16 -13.84
N THR A 95 -4.61 -12.35 -13.32
CA THR A 95 -4.87 -13.22 -12.16
C THR A 95 -4.40 -14.66 -12.36
N PRO A 96 -4.57 -15.31 -13.53
CA PRO A 96 -4.08 -16.67 -13.73
C PRO A 96 -2.55 -16.79 -13.60
N ASP A 97 -1.83 -15.75 -13.96
CA ASP A 97 -0.37 -15.69 -13.96
C ASP A 97 0.22 -15.00 -12.71
N ARG A 98 -0.63 -14.69 -11.73
CA ARG A 98 -0.19 -14.04 -10.49
C ARG A 98 0.89 -14.87 -9.79
N PRO A 99 1.91 -14.22 -9.16
CA PRO A 99 2.90 -14.93 -8.36
C PRO A 99 2.24 -15.68 -7.20
N LYS A 100 2.87 -16.75 -6.74
CA LYS A 100 2.53 -17.35 -5.45
C LYS A 100 2.88 -16.34 -4.35
N ILE A 101 1.94 -16.07 -3.45
CA ILE A 101 2.10 -15.06 -2.41
C ILE A 101 2.04 -15.74 -1.05
N ALA A 102 3.00 -15.44 -0.20
CA ALA A 102 3.01 -15.80 1.20
C ALA A 102 3.25 -14.58 2.08
N VAL A 103 2.67 -14.57 3.28
CA VAL A 103 2.97 -13.60 4.33
C VAL A 103 3.48 -14.37 5.54
N ILE A 104 4.59 -13.93 6.14
CA ILE A 104 5.09 -14.44 7.43
C ILE A 104 5.01 -13.33 8.47
N LEU A 105 4.21 -13.56 9.52
CA LEU A 105 4.00 -12.63 10.64
C LEU A 105 4.90 -13.03 11.81
N HIS A 106 5.73 -12.11 12.30
CA HIS A 106 6.59 -12.37 13.44
C HIS A 106 6.90 -11.09 14.24
N PHE A 107 7.59 -11.21 15.38
CA PHE A 107 7.79 -10.09 16.32
C PHE A 107 6.45 -9.39 16.64
N ASN A 108 6.38 -8.07 16.46
CA ASN A 108 5.19 -7.28 16.79
C ASN A 108 4.01 -7.54 15.84
N ALA A 109 4.26 -8.10 14.65
CA ALA A 109 3.20 -8.50 13.72
C ALA A 109 2.45 -9.77 14.17
N THR A 110 2.97 -10.53 15.14
CA THR A 110 2.35 -11.77 15.65
C THR A 110 0.90 -11.56 16.10
N ALA A 111 0.60 -10.39 16.68
CA ALA A 111 -0.75 -10.06 17.16
C ALA A 111 -1.81 -10.13 16.03
N ALA A 112 -1.43 -9.85 14.77
CA ALA A 112 -2.33 -9.93 13.64
C ALA A 112 -2.79 -11.36 13.31
N ALA A 113 -2.05 -12.38 13.78
CA ALA A 113 -2.36 -13.78 13.56
C ALA A 113 -3.25 -14.40 14.66
N LEU A 114 -3.57 -13.68 15.72
CA LEU A 114 -4.23 -14.24 16.91
C LEU A 114 -5.76 -14.21 16.78
N THR A 115 -6.42 -15.19 17.42
CA THR A 115 -7.87 -15.14 17.65
C THR A 115 -8.27 -13.88 18.40
N ASP A 116 -9.53 -13.45 18.31
CA ASP A 116 -10.02 -12.25 19.00
C ASP A 116 -9.73 -12.30 20.50
N ALA A 117 -9.97 -13.45 21.14
CA ALA A 117 -9.73 -13.64 22.56
C ALA A 117 -8.26 -13.47 22.95
N ALA A 118 -7.32 -13.96 22.12
CA ALA A 118 -5.90 -13.83 22.37
C ALA A 118 -5.39 -12.42 21.99
N HIS A 119 -5.89 -11.86 20.88
CA HIS A 119 -5.58 -10.50 20.46
C HIS A 119 -5.98 -9.47 21.50
N ALA A 120 -7.16 -9.60 22.11
CA ALA A 120 -7.65 -8.71 23.16
C ALA A 120 -6.76 -8.69 24.42
N LYS A 121 -5.99 -9.77 24.68
CA LYS A 121 -5.02 -9.81 25.77
C LYS A 121 -3.71 -9.08 25.45
N THR A 122 -3.39 -8.91 24.17
CA THR A 122 -2.13 -8.33 23.70
C THR A 122 -2.27 -6.85 23.38
N THR A 123 -3.43 -6.44 22.91
CA THR A 123 -3.74 -5.07 22.49
C THR A 123 -4.84 -4.52 23.40
N ALA A 124 -4.96 -3.21 23.52
CA ALA A 124 -5.90 -2.55 24.45
C ALA A 124 -7.41 -2.85 24.18
N GLY A 125 -7.73 -4.04 23.72
CA GLY A 125 -9.07 -4.61 23.63
C GLY A 125 -9.59 -4.73 22.21
N GLY A 126 -10.55 -5.63 22.04
CA GLY A 126 -11.37 -5.73 20.84
C GLY A 126 -11.07 -6.91 19.93
N VAL A 127 -11.88 -6.99 18.91
CA VAL A 127 -11.78 -7.95 17.81
C VAL A 127 -10.48 -7.72 17.03
N ASN A 128 -9.83 -8.78 16.59
CA ASN A 128 -8.65 -8.67 15.76
C ASN A 128 -9.02 -8.04 14.38
N PRO A 129 -8.56 -6.81 14.07
CA PRO A 129 -8.93 -6.12 12.83
C PRO A 129 -8.40 -6.80 11.56
N ASN A 130 -7.56 -7.83 11.73
CA ASN A 130 -6.97 -8.56 10.61
C ASN A 130 -7.78 -9.81 10.21
N ARG A 131 -8.73 -10.27 11.03
CA ARG A 131 -9.46 -11.52 10.80
C ARG A 131 -10.06 -11.59 9.40
N GLU A 132 -10.89 -10.60 9.03
CA GLU A 132 -11.57 -10.57 7.74
C GLU A 132 -10.56 -10.53 6.57
N LEU A 133 -9.51 -9.73 6.70
CA LEU A 133 -8.46 -9.66 5.69
C LEU A 133 -7.73 -11.00 5.52
N VAL A 134 -7.41 -11.68 6.63
CA VAL A 134 -6.80 -13.03 6.59
C VAL A 134 -7.72 -14.01 5.86
N GLU A 135 -9.01 -14.04 6.18
CA GLU A 135 -9.99 -14.91 5.53
C GLU A 135 -10.06 -14.65 4.00
N LYS A 136 -10.12 -13.38 3.60
CA LYS A 136 -10.11 -12.97 2.18
C LYS A 136 -8.82 -13.37 1.47
N LEU A 137 -7.67 -13.21 2.11
CA LEU A 137 -6.37 -13.60 1.56
C LEU A 137 -6.29 -15.11 1.34
N LEU A 138 -6.68 -15.90 2.34
CA LEU A 138 -6.72 -17.37 2.26
C LEU A 138 -7.66 -17.84 1.16
N ALA A 139 -8.86 -17.27 1.06
CA ALA A 139 -9.83 -17.57 0.00
C ALA A 139 -9.31 -17.25 -1.40
N ASN A 140 -8.34 -16.34 -1.51
CA ASN A 140 -7.67 -15.98 -2.76
C ASN A 140 -6.31 -16.68 -2.95
N GLY A 141 -6.02 -17.76 -2.21
CA GLY A 141 -4.84 -18.60 -2.38
C GLY A 141 -3.52 -17.95 -1.90
N VAL A 142 -3.59 -16.92 -1.05
CA VAL A 142 -2.42 -16.38 -0.35
C VAL A 142 -2.13 -17.25 0.86
N GLU A 143 -0.89 -17.68 1.02
CA GLU A 143 -0.46 -18.40 2.21
C GLU A 143 -0.19 -17.41 3.35
N VAL A 144 -0.87 -17.57 4.48
CA VAL A 144 -0.59 -16.76 5.69
C VAL A 144 0.06 -17.65 6.74
N TRP A 145 1.19 -17.21 7.26
CA TRP A 145 2.02 -17.92 8.21
C TRP A 145 2.31 -17.05 9.43
N VAL A 146 2.54 -17.67 10.57
CA VAL A 146 3.03 -17.02 11.77
C VAL A 146 4.25 -17.76 12.33
N CYS A 147 5.20 -17.04 12.88
CA CYS A 147 6.36 -17.58 13.56
C CYS A 147 5.95 -18.23 14.90
N GLY A 148 6.09 -19.54 15.04
CA GLY A 148 5.77 -20.26 16.28
C GLY A 148 6.61 -19.79 17.47
N GLN A 149 7.90 -19.44 17.25
CA GLN A 149 8.72 -18.85 18.31
C GLN A 149 8.16 -17.52 18.82
N SER A 150 7.64 -16.67 17.91
CA SER A 150 7.03 -15.40 18.30
C SER A 150 5.71 -15.59 19.04
N VAL A 151 4.88 -16.56 18.65
CA VAL A 151 3.64 -16.90 19.35
C VAL A 151 3.93 -17.31 20.78
N ILE A 152 4.81 -18.32 20.97
CA ILE A 152 5.12 -18.86 22.31
C ILE A 152 5.83 -17.82 23.18
N ARG A 153 6.81 -17.09 22.64
CA ARG A 153 7.53 -16.05 23.42
C ARG A 153 6.63 -14.85 23.75
N GLY A 154 5.57 -14.62 22.96
CA GLY A 154 4.53 -13.65 23.25
C GLY A 154 3.53 -14.09 24.33
N GLY A 155 3.71 -15.29 24.91
CA GLY A 155 2.83 -15.82 25.96
C GLY A 155 1.53 -16.44 25.45
N HIS A 156 1.47 -16.81 24.17
CA HIS A 156 0.30 -17.42 23.52
C HIS A 156 0.50 -18.90 23.26
N ALA A 157 -0.59 -19.66 23.24
CA ALA A 157 -0.60 -21.04 22.75
C ALA A 157 -0.72 -21.06 21.21
N LEU A 158 -0.28 -22.13 20.55
CA LEU A 158 -0.48 -22.30 19.11
C LEU A 158 -1.98 -22.40 18.75
N ALA A 159 -2.82 -22.84 19.69
CA ALA A 159 -4.28 -22.86 19.55
C ALA A 159 -4.91 -21.44 19.52
N ASP A 160 -4.18 -20.40 19.94
CA ASP A 160 -4.62 -19.01 19.89
C ASP A 160 -4.46 -18.38 18.48
N VAL A 161 -3.88 -19.13 17.53
CA VAL A 161 -3.71 -18.66 16.14
C VAL A 161 -5.04 -18.79 15.38
N LEU A 162 -5.36 -17.78 14.56
CA LEU A 162 -6.54 -17.79 13.70
C LEU A 162 -6.59 -19.03 12.79
N PRO A 163 -7.77 -19.64 12.61
CA PRO A 163 -7.93 -20.75 11.68
C PRO A 163 -7.45 -20.41 10.28
N GLY A 164 -6.77 -21.37 9.63
CA GLY A 164 -6.22 -21.21 8.28
C GLY A 164 -4.82 -20.57 8.24
N ILE A 165 -4.39 -19.87 9.27
CA ILE A 165 -2.99 -19.44 9.40
C ILE A 165 -2.13 -20.65 9.78
N ARG A 166 -1.03 -20.84 9.05
CA ARG A 166 -0.08 -21.93 9.27
C ARG A 166 1.04 -21.48 10.21
N VAL A 167 1.53 -22.40 11.04
CA VAL A 167 2.62 -22.09 11.97
C VAL A 167 3.94 -22.58 11.40
N ALA A 168 4.89 -21.66 11.21
CA ALA A 168 6.27 -21.98 10.89
C ALA A 168 7.07 -22.20 12.19
N HIS A 169 8.05 -23.11 12.19
CA HIS A 169 8.95 -23.29 13.35
C HIS A 169 9.54 -21.95 13.80
N SER A 170 10.06 -21.17 12.85
CA SER A 170 10.46 -19.78 13.03
C SER A 170 10.38 -19.03 11.71
N ALA A 171 10.27 -17.70 11.76
CA ALA A 171 10.34 -16.88 10.56
C ALA A 171 11.70 -17.02 9.83
N MET A 172 12.78 -17.17 10.59
CA MET A 172 14.12 -17.39 10.04
C MET A 172 14.19 -18.66 9.17
N ILE A 173 13.71 -19.78 9.68
CA ILE A 173 13.69 -21.05 8.94
C ILE A 173 12.72 -20.97 7.76
N PHE A 174 11.56 -20.34 7.97
CA PHE A 174 10.61 -20.11 6.88
C PHE A 174 11.24 -19.34 5.72
N ASN A 175 11.87 -18.20 6.01
CA ASN A 175 12.49 -17.35 4.99
C ASN A 175 13.66 -18.06 4.31
N LEU A 176 14.50 -18.77 5.07
CA LEU A 176 15.62 -19.54 4.51
C LEU A 176 15.12 -20.59 3.51
N ASN A 177 14.13 -21.40 3.89
CA ASN A 177 13.57 -22.42 3.01
C ASN A 177 12.92 -21.81 1.77
N ARG A 178 12.15 -20.72 1.94
CA ARG A 178 11.50 -20.03 0.82
C ARG A 178 12.53 -19.44 -0.16
N GLN A 179 13.59 -18.81 0.34
CA GLN A 179 14.66 -18.28 -0.52
C GLN A 179 15.39 -19.41 -1.27
N THR A 180 15.67 -20.52 -0.61
CA THR A 180 16.24 -21.72 -1.26
C THR A 180 15.33 -22.26 -2.36
N ASP A 181 14.01 -22.17 -2.17
CA ASP A 181 12.98 -22.57 -3.17
C ASP A 181 12.73 -21.49 -4.24
N GLY A 182 13.52 -20.42 -4.29
CA GLY A 182 13.43 -19.36 -5.28
C GLY A 182 12.32 -18.33 -5.04
N TRP A 183 11.92 -18.11 -3.78
CA TRP A 183 11.01 -17.04 -3.43
C TRP A 183 11.76 -15.72 -3.22
N ALA A 184 11.24 -14.64 -3.79
CA ALA A 184 11.68 -13.29 -3.41
C ALA A 184 11.12 -12.92 -2.03
N THR A 185 11.88 -12.15 -1.24
CA THR A 185 11.44 -11.66 0.07
C THR A 185 11.34 -10.14 0.06
N LEU A 186 10.17 -9.62 0.42
CA LEU A 186 9.90 -8.19 0.59
C LEU A 186 9.67 -7.92 2.09
N GLY A 187 10.59 -7.15 2.71
CA GLY A 187 10.45 -6.75 4.11
C GLY A 187 9.37 -5.69 4.30
N VAL A 188 8.49 -5.88 5.30
CA VAL A 188 7.48 -4.91 5.73
C VAL A 188 7.69 -4.59 7.21
N HIS A 189 8.29 -3.44 7.48
CA HIS A 189 8.77 -3.02 8.81
C HIS A 189 7.99 -1.81 9.35
#